data_9a1153c6b24128b2c8a670928f572d2c
#
_entry.id   9a1153c6b24128b2c8a670928f572d2c
#
_cell.length_a   1.000
_cell.length_b   1.000
_cell.length_c   1.000
_cell.angle_alpha   90.00
_cell.angle_beta   90.00
_cell.angle_gamma   90.00
#
_symmetry.space_group_name_H-M   'P 1'
#
loop_
_entity.id
_entity.type
_entity.pdbx_description
1 polymer ?
#
loop_
_entity_poly.entity_id
_entity_poly.type
_entity_poly.pdbx_seq_one_letter_code
_entity_poly.pdbx_strand_id
1 'polypeptide(L)'
;MNTLPAIPHRTRIKMCGFTREADVLAAAALGVDALGLNLYPPSPRSVSIERAAELARLMPAFVLPVLLFVNDTAERIEAACAAVPGAYLQFHGDESPEFCASMTQRTGRPHFKAARIPLSEAAHFDLLEFATQHRAAHALLLDAHVDGYGGGGKTFNWSLLPPNVNAHLVL
;
A
#
# COMPACT_ATOMS: atom_id res chain seq x y z
N MET A 1 -1.77 -38.60 -10.46
CA MET A 1 -2.08 -37.16 -10.40
C MET A 1 -0.84 -36.41 -10.89
N ASN A 2 -0.91 -35.75 -12.07
CA ASN A 2 0.20 -34.95 -12.58
C ASN A 2 0.22 -33.65 -11.79
N THR A 3 1.10 -33.56 -10.81
CA THR A 3 1.40 -32.24 -10.17
C THR A 3 2.16 -31.41 -11.18
N LEU A 4 1.54 -30.33 -11.66
CA LEU A 4 2.26 -29.34 -12.45
C LEU A 4 3.49 -28.88 -11.67
N PRO A 5 4.66 -28.72 -12.32
CA PRO A 5 5.83 -28.20 -11.64
C PRO A 5 5.53 -26.83 -11.06
N ALA A 6 5.95 -26.58 -9.82
CA ALA A 6 5.80 -25.28 -9.19
C ALA A 6 6.47 -24.23 -10.07
N ILE A 7 5.71 -23.27 -10.57
CA ILE A 7 6.26 -22.14 -11.31
C ILE A 7 7.11 -21.33 -10.33
N PRO A 8 8.41 -21.12 -10.59
CA PRO A 8 9.22 -20.30 -9.70
C PRO A 8 8.65 -18.88 -9.64
N HIS A 9 8.25 -18.47 -8.43
CA HIS A 9 7.72 -17.14 -8.18
C HIS A 9 8.82 -16.19 -7.75
N ARG A 10 8.98 -15.10 -8.49
CA ARG A 10 9.82 -13.99 -8.05
C ARG A 10 9.08 -13.19 -6.98
N THR A 11 9.74 -12.86 -5.89
CA THR A 11 9.21 -11.88 -4.93
C THR A 11 8.93 -10.55 -5.63
N ARG A 12 7.73 -10.02 -5.46
CA ARG A 12 7.37 -8.69 -5.93
C ARG A 12 7.82 -7.66 -4.91
N ILE A 13 8.39 -6.57 -5.38
CA ILE A 13 9.02 -5.57 -4.53
C ILE A 13 8.30 -4.23 -4.70
N LYS A 14 7.76 -3.72 -3.62
CA LYS A 14 7.27 -2.35 -3.51
C LYS A 14 8.17 -1.58 -2.56
N MET A 15 8.69 -0.44 -3.01
CA MET A 15 9.39 0.51 -2.16
C MET A 15 8.54 1.77 -1.96
N CYS A 16 8.60 2.40 -0.78
CA CYS A 16 7.66 3.46 -0.41
C CYS A 16 8.34 4.70 0.14
N GLY A 17 7.82 5.88 -0.27
CA GLY A 17 8.24 7.18 0.25
C GLY A 17 9.29 7.89 -0.60
N PHE A 18 9.14 7.81 -1.90
CA PHE A 18 10.00 8.52 -2.85
C PHE A 18 9.67 10.00 -2.91
N THR A 19 10.70 10.84 -2.84
CA THR A 19 10.60 12.30 -2.92
C THR A 19 11.53 12.90 -3.98
N ARG A 20 12.53 12.12 -4.45
CA ARG A 20 13.56 12.56 -5.39
C ARG A 20 13.53 11.73 -6.67
N GLU A 21 13.78 12.39 -7.79
CA GLU A 21 13.81 11.78 -9.12
C GLU A 21 14.90 10.72 -9.25
N ALA A 22 16.10 11.03 -8.76
CA ALA A 22 17.22 10.09 -8.84
C ALA A 22 16.92 8.75 -8.13
N ASP A 23 16.18 8.78 -7.01
CA ASP A 23 15.80 7.57 -6.28
C ASP A 23 14.75 6.76 -7.05
N VAL A 24 13.78 7.44 -7.69
CA VAL A 24 12.78 6.78 -8.56
C VAL A 24 13.46 6.06 -9.72
N LEU A 25 14.37 6.75 -10.41
CA LEU A 25 15.10 6.16 -11.55
C LEU A 25 16.00 5.00 -11.12
N ALA A 26 16.71 5.15 -10.00
CA ALA A 26 17.57 4.07 -9.46
C ALA A 26 16.74 2.85 -9.04
N ALA A 27 15.64 3.03 -8.34
CA ALA A 27 14.78 1.93 -7.93
C ALA A 27 14.16 1.22 -9.14
N ALA A 28 13.70 1.96 -10.14
CA ALA A 28 13.19 1.39 -11.38
C ALA A 28 14.25 0.57 -12.12
N ALA A 29 15.48 1.08 -12.20
CA ALA A 29 16.61 0.35 -12.83
C ALA A 29 16.99 -0.94 -12.08
N LEU A 30 16.78 -0.99 -10.77
CA LEU A 30 16.97 -2.17 -9.93
C LEU A 30 15.84 -3.21 -10.06
N GLY A 31 14.76 -2.90 -10.78
CA GLY A 31 13.70 -3.85 -11.09
C GLY A 31 12.62 -3.97 -10.02
N VAL A 32 12.32 -2.89 -9.28
CA VAL A 32 11.15 -2.85 -8.40
C VAL A 32 9.85 -2.92 -9.21
N ASP A 33 8.81 -3.49 -8.60
CA ASP A 33 7.49 -3.64 -9.24
C ASP A 33 6.57 -2.44 -8.97
N ALA A 34 6.74 -1.76 -7.83
CA ALA A 34 5.89 -0.63 -7.44
C ALA A 34 6.65 0.40 -6.61
N LEU A 35 6.29 1.67 -6.78
CA LEU A 35 6.86 2.80 -6.06
C LEU A 35 5.76 3.60 -5.35
N GLY A 36 5.89 3.76 -4.04
CA GLY A 36 4.95 4.48 -3.20
C GLY A 36 5.28 5.97 -3.10
N LEU A 37 4.30 6.81 -3.38
CA LEU A 37 4.32 8.26 -3.23
C LEU A 37 3.42 8.62 -2.06
N ASN A 38 3.99 9.20 -1.02
CA ASN A 38 3.28 9.47 0.22
C ASN A 38 2.63 10.85 0.18
N LEU A 39 1.29 10.91 0.23
CA LEU A 39 0.53 12.15 0.21
C LEU A 39 0.07 12.59 1.62
N TYR A 40 0.51 11.93 2.68
CA TYR A 40 0.19 12.26 4.07
C TYR A 40 1.09 13.39 4.59
N PRO A 41 0.57 14.64 4.78
CA PRO A 41 1.39 15.82 5.06
C PRO A 41 2.29 15.71 6.31
N PRO A 42 1.89 15.06 7.41
CA PRO A 42 2.75 14.92 8.58
C PRO A 42 3.98 14.01 8.38
N SER A 43 4.02 13.23 7.30
CA SER A 43 5.17 12.38 7.01
C SER A 43 6.36 13.20 6.50
N PRO A 44 7.60 12.94 6.97
CA PRO A 44 8.80 13.57 6.41
C PRO A 44 9.07 13.18 4.95
N ARG A 45 8.39 12.13 4.45
CA ARG A 45 8.45 11.68 3.06
C ARG A 45 7.23 12.08 2.24
N SER A 46 6.47 13.06 2.75
CA SER A 46 5.29 13.57 2.04
C SER A 46 5.68 14.35 0.79
N VAL A 47 4.89 14.19 -0.25
CA VAL A 47 4.97 14.99 -1.48
C VAL A 47 3.61 15.59 -1.81
N SER A 48 3.59 16.69 -2.55
CA SER A 48 2.34 17.26 -3.09
C SER A 48 1.79 16.39 -4.23
N ILE A 49 0.54 16.62 -4.62
CA ILE A 49 -0.07 15.91 -5.77
C ILE A 49 0.72 16.19 -7.06
N GLU A 50 1.13 17.46 -7.27
CA GLU A 50 1.93 17.86 -8.43
C GLU A 50 3.27 17.15 -8.45
N ARG A 51 3.95 17.10 -7.28
CA ARG A 51 5.23 16.38 -7.15
C ARG A 51 5.07 14.88 -7.37
N ALA A 52 3.99 14.28 -6.86
CA ALA A 52 3.68 12.88 -7.12
C ALA A 52 3.50 12.61 -8.62
N ALA A 53 2.82 13.51 -9.34
CA ALA A 53 2.64 13.38 -10.79
C ALA A 53 3.97 13.53 -11.56
N GLU A 54 4.86 14.43 -11.13
CA GLU A 54 6.21 14.55 -11.72
C GLU A 54 7.01 13.25 -11.54
N LEU A 55 7.06 12.72 -10.32
CA LEU A 55 7.80 11.50 -10.02
C LEU A 55 7.22 10.29 -10.75
N ALA A 56 5.89 10.19 -10.85
CA ALA A 56 5.23 9.10 -11.54
C ALA A 56 5.54 9.06 -13.05
N ARG A 57 5.73 10.22 -13.71
CA ARG A 57 6.12 10.29 -15.13
C ARG A 57 7.49 9.70 -15.42
N LEU A 58 8.35 9.59 -14.40
CA LEU A 58 9.69 8.98 -14.55
C LEU A 58 9.65 7.44 -14.43
N MET A 59 8.53 6.88 -13.97
CA MET A 59 8.39 5.44 -13.83
C MET A 59 8.21 4.80 -15.20
N PRO A 60 9.04 3.79 -15.56
CA PRO A 60 8.87 3.08 -16.82
C PRO A 60 7.59 2.24 -16.80
N ALA A 61 7.16 1.80 -17.96
CA ALA A 61 6.07 0.83 -18.09
C ALA A 61 6.30 -0.38 -17.18
N PHE A 62 5.23 -0.89 -16.57
CA PHE A 62 5.23 -2.02 -15.62
C PHE A 62 5.83 -1.73 -14.23
N VAL A 63 6.22 -0.49 -13.93
CA VAL A 63 6.46 -0.03 -12.56
C VAL A 63 5.22 0.72 -12.09
N LEU A 64 4.55 0.19 -11.07
CA LEU A 64 3.25 0.68 -10.60
C LEU A 64 3.42 1.86 -9.63
N PRO A 65 2.86 3.05 -9.93
CA PRO A 65 2.74 4.10 -8.93
C PRO A 65 1.67 3.73 -7.89
N VAL A 66 1.99 3.94 -6.62
CA VAL A 66 1.06 3.72 -5.49
C VAL A 66 0.96 5.02 -4.69
N LEU A 67 -0.24 5.59 -4.63
CA LEU A 67 -0.54 6.80 -3.86
C LEU A 67 -0.97 6.42 -2.45
N LEU A 68 -0.22 6.85 -1.44
CA LEU A 68 -0.49 6.55 -0.04
C LEU A 68 -1.24 7.71 0.61
N PHE A 69 -2.36 7.37 1.25
CA PHE A 69 -3.23 8.26 2.00
C PHE A 69 -3.39 7.81 3.44
N VAL A 70 -3.62 8.75 4.33
CA VAL A 70 -3.96 8.53 5.74
C VAL A 70 -5.12 9.44 6.10
N ASN A 71 -6.31 8.87 6.28
CA ASN A 71 -7.54 9.57 6.67
C ASN A 71 -7.82 10.83 5.82
N ASP A 72 -7.59 10.72 4.51
CA ASP A 72 -7.71 11.84 3.57
C ASP A 72 -9.14 11.99 3.06
N THR A 73 -9.44 13.14 2.45
CA THR A 73 -10.76 13.40 1.87
C THR A 73 -10.92 12.75 0.50
N ALA A 74 -12.16 12.44 0.15
CA ALA A 74 -12.48 11.83 -1.14
C ALA A 74 -12.05 12.72 -2.32
N GLU A 75 -12.27 14.04 -2.20
CA GLU A 75 -11.95 15.03 -3.22
C GLU A 75 -10.43 15.07 -3.49
N ARG A 76 -9.63 15.00 -2.42
CA ARG A 76 -8.17 15.03 -2.55
C ARG A 76 -7.63 13.73 -3.14
N ILE A 77 -8.22 12.58 -2.79
CA ILE A 77 -7.90 11.29 -3.39
C ILE A 77 -8.23 11.29 -4.89
N GLU A 78 -9.41 11.79 -5.27
CA GLU A 78 -9.81 11.90 -6.69
C GLU A 78 -8.87 12.83 -7.48
N ALA A 79 -8.52 13.98 -6.92
CA ALA A 79 -7.57 14.90 -7.53
C ALA A 79 -6.20 14.24 -7.76
N ALA A 80 -5.70 13.48 -6.79
CA ALA A 80 -4.45 12.74 -6.91
C ALA A 80 -4.53 11.64 -7.99
N CYS A 81 -5.65 10.91 -8.06
CA CYS A 81 -5.89 9.91 -9.09
C CYS A 81 -5.94 10.50 -10.50
N ALA A 82 -6.51 11.69 -10.64
CA ALA A 82 -6.53 12.42 -11.92
C ALA A 82 -5.12 12.87 -12.34
N ALA A 83 -4.30 13.31 -11.37
CA ALA A 83 -2.93 13.77 -11.62
C ALA A 83 -1.95 12.61 -11.91
N VAL A 84 -2.19 11.41 -11.36
CA VAL A 84 -1.35 10.21 -11.54
C VAL A 84 -2.16 9.08 -12.16
N PRO A 85 -2.32 9.06 -13.48
CA PRO A 85 -3.06 8.00 -14.17
C PRO A 85 -2.43 6.62 -13.93
N GLY A 86 -3.27 5.61 -13.72
CA GLY A 86 -2.82 4.23 -13.51
C GLY A 86 -2.35 3.90 -12.10
N ALA A 87 -2.32 4.86 -11.17
CA ALA A 87 -1.91 4.60 -9.80
C ALA A 87 -2.89 3.67 -9.06
N TYR A 88 -2.35 2.86 -8.15
CA TYR A 88 -3.12 2.18 -7.11
C TYR A 88 -3.20 3.06 -5.86
N LEU A 89 -4.24 2.84 -5.06
CA LEU A 89 -4.41 3.52 -3.78
C LEU A 89 -3.85 2.67 -2.65
N GLN A 90 -3.25 3.30 -1.66
CA GLN A 90 -2.90 2.65 -0.41
C GLN A 90 -3.50 3.45 0.75
N PHE A 91 -4.49 2.87 1.43
CA PHE A 91 -5.08 3.43 2.63
C PHE A 91 -4.32 2.93 3.85
N HIS A 92 -3.65 3.85 4.53
CA HIS A 92 -2.73 3.53 5.63
C HIS A 92 -3.19 4.06 6.99
N GLY A 93 -4.35 4.72 7.02
CA GLY A 93 -4.99 5.25 8.22
C GLY A 93 -6.07 4.32 8.77
N ASP A 94 -7.08 4.94 9.34
CA ASP A 94 -8.23 4.29 9.98
C ASP A 94 -9.47 4.35 9.08
N GLU A 95 -9.26 4.45 7.74
CA GLU A 95 -10.34 4.50 6.76
C GLU A 95 -11.21 3.25 6.86
N SER A 96 -12.54 3.44 6.88
CA SER A 96 -13.49 2.33 6.95
C SER A 96 -13.51 1.49 5.67
N PRO A 97 -13.95 0.22 5.74
CA PRO A 97 -14.11 -0.63 4.57
C PRO A 97 -15.01 -0.01 3.49
N GLU A 98 -16.09 0.65 3.91
CA GLU A 98 -17.06 1.31 3.02
C GLU A 98 -16.42 2.49 2.30
N PHE A 99 -15.64 3.31 3.02
CA PHE A 99 -14.91 4.41 2.43
C PHE A 99 -13.91 3.92 1.38
N CYS A 100 -13.08 2.92 1.73
CA CYS A 100 -12.12 2.34 0.80
C CYS A 100 -12.79 1.78 -0.46
N ALA A 101 -13.88 1.04 -0.30
CA ALA A 101 -14.65 0.49 -1.42
C ALA A 101 -15.27 1.60 -2.29
N SER A 102 -15.83 2.65 -1.67
CA SER A 102 -16.40 3.78 -2.38
C SER A 102 -15.35 4.51 -3.22
N MET A 103 -14.14 4.69 -2.70
CA MET A 103 -13.05 5.32 -3.42
C MET A 103 -12.58 4.49 -4.62
N THR A 104 -12.54 3.15 -4.49
CA THR A 104 -12.30 2.27 -5.64
C THR A 104 -13.36 2.44 -6.73
N GLN A 105 -14.65 2.52 -6.36
CA GLN A 105 -15.74 2.72 -7.32
C GLN A 105 -15.66 4.09 -8.01
N ARG A 106 -15.42 5.16 -7.24
CA ARG A 106 -15.37 6.54 -7.74
C ARG A 106 -14.17 6.78 -8.65
N THR A 107 -13.01 6.23 -8.30
CA THR A 107 -11.76 6.46 -9.05
C THR A 107 -11.48 5.41 -10.11
N GLY A 108 -12.12 4.24 -10.04
CA GLY A 108 -11.79 3.08 -10.87
C GLY A 108 -10.42 2.48 -10.55
N ARG A 109 -9.84 2.77 -9.35
CA ARG A 109 -8.49 2.33 -8.97
C ARG A 109 -8.55 1.23 -7.91
N PRO A 110 -7.78 0.13 -8.08
CA PRO A 110 -7.62 -0.84 -7.02
C PRO A 110 -6.94 -0.22 -5.80
N HIS A 111 -7.23 -0.76 -4.61
CA HIS A 111 -6.58 -0.28 -3.39
C HIS A 111 -5.94 -1.40 -2.58
N PHE A 112 -4.90 -1.03 -1.85
CA PHE A 112 -4.33 -1.77 -0.73
C PHE A 112 -4.83 -1.16 0.57
N LYS A 113 -5.10 -1.99 1.58
CA LYS A 113 -5.40 -1.53 2.93
C LYS A 113 -4.29 -1.97 3.88
N ALA A 114 -3.73 -1.04 4.63
CA ALA A 114 -2.76 -1.37 5.67
C ALA A 114 -3.49 -1.95 6.90
N ALA A 115 -3.08 -3.16 7.29
CA ALA A 115 -3.44 -3.81 8.53
C ALA A 115 -2.33 -3.50 9.54
N ARG A 116 -2.62 -2.65 10.52
CA ARG A 116 -1.66 -2.18 11.53
C ARG A 116 -1.63 -3.17 12.69
N ILE A 117 -0.69 -4.12 12.65
CA ILE A 117 -0.56 -5.21 13.61
C ILE A 117 0.04 -4.66 14.92
N PRO A 118 -0.64 -4.81 16.08
CA PRO A 118 -0.11 -4.37 17.36
C PRO A 118 1.23 -5.03 17.68
N LEU A 119 2.12 -4.26 18.32
CA LEU A 119 3.42 -4.78 18.80
C LEU A 119 3.28 -5.57 20.10
N SER A 120 2.23 -5.28 20.88
CA SER A 120 1.96 -5.96 22.15
C SER A 120 1.14 -7.22 21.90
N GLU A 121 1.59 -8.35 22.41
CA GLU A 121 0.83 -9.61 22.40
C GLU A 121 -0.47 -9.55 23.21
N ALA A 122 -0.57 -8.61 24.15
CA ALA A 122 -1.80 -8.37 24.91
C ALA A 122 -2.88 -7.63 24.09
N ALA A 123 -2.51 -7.00 22.98
CA ALA A 123 -3.46 -6.31 22.10
C ALA A 123 -3.99 -7.31 21.07
N HIS A 124 -5.26 -7.62 21.17
CA HIS A 124 -5.92 -8.52 20.24
C HIS A 124 -6.11 -7.85 18.88
N PHE A 125 -5.62 -8.49 17.80
CA PHE A 125 -5.90 -8.10 16.41
C PHE A 125 -6.27 -9.35 15.62
N ASP A 126 -7.51 -9.38 15.12
CA ASP A 126 -7.99 -10.47 14.29
C ASP A 126 -7.80 -10.14 12.80
N LEU A 127 -6.75 -10.70 12.20
CA LEU A 127 -6.45 -10.49 10.77
C LEU A 127 -7.49 -11.15 9.86
N LEU A 128 -8.16 -12.22 10.28
CA LEU A 128 -9.19 -12.89 9.47
C LEU A 128 -10.46 -12.04 9.42
N GLU A 129 -10.85 -11.46 10.56
CA GLU A 129 -11.96 -10.52 10.61
C GLU A 129 -11.64 -9.26 9.78
N PHE A 130 -10.45 -8.68 9.97
CA PHE A 130 -10.00 -7.52 9.21
C PHE A 130 -10.01 -7.80 7.69
N ALA A 131 -9.51 -8.95 7.25
CA ALA A 131 -9.53 -9.34 5.84
C ALA A 131 -10.95 -9.49 5.30
N THR A 132 -11.87 -10.00 6.13
CA THR A 132 -13.28 -10.13 5.76
C THR A 132 -13.94 -8.77 5.60
N GLN A 133 -13.69 -7.84 6.50
CA GLN A 133 -14.19 -6.47 6.45
C GLN A 133 -13.66 -5.73 5.23
N HIS A 134 -12.37 -5.85 4.95
CA HIS A 134 -11.68 -5.20 3.82
C HIS A 134 -11.60 -6.07 2.56
N ARG A 135 -12.56 -6.99 2.34
CA ARG A 135 -12.57 -7.91 1.19
C ARG A 135 -12.55 -7.24 -0.18
N ALA A 136 -12.90 -5.95 -0.26
CA ALA A 136 -12.82 -5.15 -1.49
C ALA A 136 -11.38 -4.68 -1.79
N ALA A 137 -10.45 -4.83 -0.86
CA ALA A 137 -9.05 -4.49 -1.08
C ALA A 137 -8.40 -5.49 -2.04
N HIS A 138 -7.56 -4.99 -2.94
CA HIS A 138 -6.76 -5.83 -3.85
C HIS A 138 -5.71 -6.63 -3.08
N ALA A 139 -5.15 -6.04 -2.02
CA ALA A 139 -4.26 -6.71 -1.08
C ALA A 139 -4.28 -6.02 0.29
N LEU A 140 -3.87 -6.75 1.33
CA LEU A 140 -3.62 -6.23 2.66
C LEU A 140 -2.12 -6.06 2.86
N LEU A 141 -1.69 -4.86 3.24
CA LEU A 141 -0.32 -4.56 3.61
C LEU A 141 -0.19 -4.71 5.12
N LEU A 142 0.64 -5.66 5.56
CA LEU A 142 0.87 -5.89 6.99
C LEU A 142 1.97 -4.95 7.47
N ASP A 143 1.63 -4.08 8.42
CA ASP A 143 2.56 -3.10 9.00
C ASP A 143 2.51 -3.15 10.52
N ALA A 144 3.65 -2.92 11.18
CA ALA A 144 3.71 -2.83 12.62
C ALA A 144 3.01 -1.56 13.11
N HIS A 145 2.09 -1.70 14.08
CA HIS A 145 1.43 -0.55 14.67
C HIS A 145 2.42 0.26 15.53
N VAL A 146 2.78 1.42 15.07
CA VAL A 146 3.59 2.41 15.81
C VAL A 146 2.79 3.70 15.95
N ASP A 147 3.15 4.54 16.93
CA ASP A 147 2.59 5.89 17.06
C ASP A 147 2.90 6.66 15.76
N GLY A 148 1.87 7.25 15.18
CA GLY A 148 1.90 7.73 13.80
C GLY A 148 1.51 6.63 12.79
N TYR A 149 1.72 6.88 11.51
CA TYR A 149 1.29 5.98 10.45
C TYR A 149 2.49 5.49 9.64
N GLY A 150 3.06 4.35 10.07
CA GLY A 150 4.14 3.65 9.40
C GLY A 150 5.54 4.22 9.59
N GLY A 151 6.54 3.51 9.13
CA GLY A 151 7.95 3.95 9.12
C GLY A 151 8.71 3.83 10.44
N GLY A 152 8.15 3.19 11.47
CA GLY A 152 8.78 3.05 12.79
C GLY A 152 9.93 2.05 12.86
N GLY A 153 10.19 1.27 11.81
CA GLY A 153 11.27 0.27 11.77
C GLY A 153 11.14 -0.86 12.79
N LYS A 154 9.96 -1.03 13.38
CA LYS A 154 9.67 -2.12 14.32
C LYS A 154 9.02 -3.30 13.59
N THR A 155 9.29 -4.51 14.10
CA THR A 155 8.66 -5.74 13.60
C THR A 155 7.65 -6.24 14.62
N PHE A 156 6.51 -6.73 14.15
CA PHE A 156 5.55 -7.44 14.98
C PHE A 156 5.87 -8.93 15.03
N ASN A 157 5.25 -9.66 15.95
CA ASN A 157 5.42 -11.11 16.05
C ASN A 157 4.69 -11.82 14.89
N TRP A 158 5.46 -12.38 13.95
CA TRP A 158 4.96 -13.10 12.77
C TRP A 158 4.12 -14.33 13.10
N SER A 159 4.30 -14.94 14.28
CA SER A 159 3.49 -16.07 14.71
C SER A 159 2.01 -15.73 14.94
N LEU A 160 1.69 -14.43 15.04
CA LEU A 160 0.32 -13.94 15.14
C LEU A 160 -0.44 -13.99 13.80
N LEU A 161 0.26 -14.24 12.69
CA LEU A 161 -0.38 -14.33 11.38
C LEU A 161 -1.01 -15.71 11.19
N PRO A 162 -2.33 -15.79 10.99
CA PRO A 162 -2.97 -17.05 10.69
C PRO A 162 -2.54 -17.57 9.30
N PRO A 163 -2.36 -18.91 9.14
CA PRO A 163 -1.87 -19.49 7.89
C PRO A 163 -2.86 -19.40 6.72
N ASN A 164 -4.13 -19.11 7.00
CA ASN A 164 -5.24 -19.22 6.04
C ASN A 164 -5.96 -17.87 5.84
N VAL A 165 -5.25 -16.81 5.61
CA VAL A 165 -5.87 -15.52 5.26
C VAL A 165 -6.31 -15.57 3.80
N ASN A 166 -7.62 -15.40 3.55
CA ASN A 166 -8.16 -15.35 2.20
C ASN A 166 -7.99 -13.94 1.60
N ALA A 167 -6.75 -13.50 1.50
CA ALA A 167 -6.37 -12.22 0.89
C ALA A 167 -4.92 -12.29 0.37
N HIS A 168 -4.60 -11.46 -0.61
CA HIS A 168 -3.21 -11.24 -0.98
C HIS A 168 -2.53 -10.40 0.10
N LEU A 169 -1.42 -10.90 0.64
CA LEU A 169 -0.65 -10.21 1.68
C LEU A 169 0.59 -9.56 1.08
N VAL A 170 0.86 -8.34 1.53
CA VAL A 170 2.09 -7.57 1.25
C VAL A 170 2.76 -7.30 2.61
N LEU A 171 4.07 -7.47 2.68
CA LEU A 171 4.87 -7.35 3.90
C LEU A 171 5.83 -6.16 3.79
#